data_6afea14b862b1eafd15be97d6e08a3c2
#
_entry.id   6afea14b862b1eafd15be97d6e08a3c2
#
_cell.length_a   1.000
_cell.length_b   1.000
_cell.length_c   1.000
_cell.angle_alpha   90.00
_cell.angle_beta   90.00
_cell.angle_gamma   90.00
#
_symmetry.space_group_name_H-M   'P 1'
#
loop_
_entity.id
_entity.type
_entity.pdbx_description
1 polymer ?
#
loop_
_entity_poly.entity_id
_entity_poly.type
_entity_poly.pdbx_seq_one_letter_code
_entity_poly.pdbx_strand_id
1 'polypeptide(L)'
;MLEAVDTGYGLTDKEKVYWRKTRLRDKAILALFVTYGLRLNELRELNISSFNFSRGEFKIYRKRSKEVLMPINHTCESVVKDYILNERPQSEFLQDEYKDTLFLSLQHKRMDPKAIRQLVKKYTSISMETSRESGYSPHKLRATAATSLIQSGFSIYDVQNLLDHDNVTTTQLYAAHKKNVKRDIVNNFEWIDEDKND
;
A
#
# COMPACT_ATOMS: atom_id res chain seq x y z
N MET A 1 -10.04 9.47 -1.25
CA MET A 1 -9.85 8.03 -1.57
C MET A 1 -10.00 7.17 -0.31
N LEU A 2 -9.25 7.40 0.75
CA LEU A 2 -9.38 6.63 1.99
C LEU A 2 -10.74 6.86 2.66
N GLU A 3 -11.25 8.06 2.69
CA GLU A 3 -12.60 8.37 3.14
C GLU A 3 -13.66 7.49 2.44
N ALA A 4 -13.59 7.35 1.12
CA ALA A 4 -14.50 6.47 0.38
C ALA A 4 -14.39 5.00 0.81
N VAL A 5 -13.20 4.55 1.25
CA VAL A 5 -13.03 3.21 1.82
C VAL A 5 -13.67 3.12 3.21
N ASP A 6 -13.50 4.14 4.04
CA ASP A 6 -14.02 4.13 5.41
C ASP A 6 -15.54 4.25 5.46
N THR A 7 -16.10 5.15 4.66
CA THR A 7 -17.54 5.49 4.69
C THR A 7 -18.38 4.74 3.65
N GLY A 8 -17.77 4.21 2.60
CA GLY A 8 -18.49 3.66 1.46
C GLY A 8 -19.09 4.74 0.54
N TYR A 9 -18.66 6.01 0.69
CA TYR A 9 -19.08 7.11 -0.18
C TYR A 9 -18.74 6.83 -1.64
N GLY A 10 -19.66 7.17 -2.55
CA GLY A 10 -19.50 6.98 -3.99
C GLY A 10 -19.53 5.53 -4.47
N LEU A 11 -19.82 4.56 -3.58
CA LEU A 11 -20.06 3.16 -3.95
C LEU A 11 -21.51 2.93 -4.33
N THR A 12 -21.73 2.12 -5.36
CA THR A 12 -23.07 1.60 -5.70
C THR A 12 -23.54 0.60 -4.63
N ASP A 13 -24.85 0.31 -4.58
CA ASP A 13 -25.40 -0.65 -3.61
C ASP A 13 -24.80 -2.05 -3.77
N LYS A 14 -24.52 -2.47 -5.01
CA LYS A 14 -23.80 -3.73 -5.27
C LYS A 14 -22.39 -3.72 -4.72
N GLU A 15 -21.65 -2.61 -4.90
CA GLU A 15 -20.29 -2.46 -4.35
C GLU A 15 -20.29 -2.43 -2.83
N LYS A 16 -21.30 -1.83 -2.18
CA LYS A 16 -21.44 -1.76 -0.71
C LYS A 16 -21.60 -3.14 -0.08
N VAL A 17 -22.24 -4.10 -0.75
CA VAL A 17 -22.35 -5.49 -0.25
C VAL A 17 -20.97 -6.13 -0.09
N TYR A 18 -20.09 -5.93 -1.08
CA TYR A 18 -18.72 -6.44 -1.01
C TYR A 18 -17.84 -5.60 -0.09
N TRP A 19 -18.00 -4.28 -0.10
CA TRP A 19 -17.27 -3.34 0.74
C TRP A 19 -17.37 -3.67 2.23
N ARG A 20 -18.55 -4.03 2.73
CA ARG A 20 -18.73 -4.42 4.12
C ARG A 20 -17.85 -5.61 4.55
N LYS A 21 -17.40 -6.43 3.61
CA LYS A 21 -16.56 -7.62 3.84
C LYS A 21 -15.09 -7.41 3.49
N THR A 22 -14.72 -6.28 2.90
CA THR A 22 -13.37 -6.08 2.33
C THR A 22 -12.80 -4.70 2.61
N ARG A 23 -13.46 -3.88 3.41
CA ARG A 23 -13.08 -2.48 3.61
C ARG A 23 -11.70 -2.33 4.28
N LEU A 24 -11.41 -3.16 5.29
CA LEU A 24 -10.14 -3.08 6.01
C LEU A 24 -8.99 -3.56 5.12
N ARG A 25 -9.19 -4.63 4.35
CA ARG A 25 -8.26 -5.08 3.32
C ARG A 25 -8.00 -3.99 2.29
N ASP A 26 -9.08 -3.43 1.73
CA ASP A 26 -8.99 -2.43 0.68
C ASP A 26 -8.26 -1.17 1.20
N LYS A 27 -8.52 -0.78 2.45
CA LYS A 27 -7.81 0.31 3.14
C LYS A 27 -6.32 0.03 3.28
N ALA A 28 -5.96 -1.15 3.79
CA ALA A 28 -4.56 -1.54 3.95
C ALA A 28 -3.80 -1.58 2.61
N ILE A 29 -4.42 -2.11 1.54
CA ILE A 29 -3.85 -2.11 0.20
C ILE A 29 -3.57 -0.68 -0.29
N LEU A 30 -4.55 0.21 -0.18
CA LEU A 30 -4.42 1.59 -0.63
C LEU A 30 -3.40 2.37 0.20
N ALA A 31 -3.39 2.19 1.52
CA ALA A 31 -2.43 2.81 2.41
C ALA A 31 -0.98 2.44 2.01
N LEU A 32 -0.72 1.16 1.80
CA LEU A 32 0.60 0.69 1.38
C LEU A 32 1.00 1.22 -0.01
N PHE A 33 0.07 1.28 -0.96
CA PHE A 33 0.36 1.85 -2.27
C PHE A 33 0.71 3.33 -2.20
N VAL A 34 -0.04 4.12 -1.44
CA VAL A 34 0.14 5.58 -1.40
C VAL A 34 1.38 5.94 -0.59
N THR A 35 1.61 5.27 0.53
CA THR A 35 2.75 5.56 1.41
C THR A 35 4.08 5.12 0.82
N TYR A 36 4.13 3.91 0.25
CA TYR A 36 5.40 3.31 -0.20
C TYR A 36 5.56 3.29 -1.71
N GLY A 37 4.51 3.62 -2.46
CA GLY A 37 4.54 3.52 -3.91
C GLY A 37 4.90 2.11 -4.42
N LEU A 38 4.46 1.06 -3.74
CA LEU A 38 4.80 -0.32 -4.08
C LEU A 38 4.43 -0.66 -5.53
N ARG A 39 5.21 -1.55 -6.15
CA ARG A 39 4.76 -2.17 -7.40
C ARG A 39 3.64 -3.15 -7.11
N LEU A 40 2.74 -3.35 -8.08
CA LEU A 40 1.61 -4.26 -7.93
C LEU A 40 2.01 -5.64 -7.42
N ASN A 41 3.08 -6.22 -7.98
CA ASN A 41 3.56 -7.53 -7.57
C ASN A 41 4.25 -7.50 -6.19
N GLU A 42 4.96 -6.41 -5.85
CA GLU A 42 5.53 -6.25 -4.51
C GLU A 42 4.42 -6.30 -3.44
N LEU A 43 3.32 -5.58 -3.66
CA LEU A 43 2.17 -5.62 -2.74
C LEU A 43 1.47 -6.99 -2.74
N ARG A 44 1.24 -7.57 -3.92
CA ARG A 44 0.55 -8.85 -4.06
C ARG A 44 1.26 -9.99 -3.34
N GLU A 45 2.59 -9.99 -3.38
CA GLU A 45 3.42 -11.05 -2.79
C GLU A 45 3.67 -10.86 -1.29
N LEU A 46 3.14 -9.81 -0.66
CA LEU A 46 3.22 -9.66 0.78
C LEU A 46 2.54 -10.83 1.51
N ASN A 47 3.23 -11.30 2.53
CA ASN A 47 2.78 -12.31 3.47
C ASN A 47 2.65 -11.69 4.87
N ILE A 48 1.99 -12.36 5.80
CA ILE A 48 1.97 -11.95 7.20
C ILE A 48 3.41 -11.97 7.73
N SER A 49 4.17 -13.02 7.43
CA SER A 49 5.58 -13.16 7.79
C SER A 49 6.51 -12.11 7.17
N SER A 50 6.03 -11.34 6.18
CA SER A 50 6.77 -10.19 5.65
C SER A 50 6.91 -9.06 6.67
N PHE A 51 6.05 -9.00 7.70
CA PHE A 51 5.99 -7.91 8.67
C PHE A 51 6.66 -8.29 9.99
N ASN A 52 7.58 -7.45 10.44
CA ASN A 52 8.13 -7.49 11.78
C ASN A 52 7.67 -6.24 12.55
N PHE A 53 6.49 -6.32 13.14
CA PHE A 53 5.90 -5.19 13.86
C PHE A 53 6.70 -4.78 15.11
N SER A 54 7.43 -5.70 15.74
CA SER A 54 8.27 -5.37 16.90
C SER A 54 9.48 -4.53 16.52
N ARG A 55 9.98 -4.66 15.29
CA ARG A 55 11.06 -3.84 14.74
C ARG A 55 10.57 -2.65 13.93
N GLY A 56 9.26 -2.55 13.70
CA GLY A 56 8.69 -1.50 12.87
C GLY A 56 9.18 -1.56 11.42
N GLU A 57 9.24 -2.77 10.84
CA GLU A 57 9.72 -2.97 9.47
C GLU A 57 8.97 -4.09 8.76
N PHE A 58 8.97 -4.04 7.43
CA PHE A 58 8.47 -5.12 6.59
C PHE A 58 9.37 -5.34 5.38
N LYS A 59 9.35 -6.55 4.82
CA LYS A 59 10.16 -6.90 3.67
C LYS A 59 9.33 -7.03 2.41
N ILE A 60 9.91 -6.59 1.31
CA ILE A 60 9.39 -6.77 -0.05
C ILE A 60 10.44 -7.44 -0.92
N TYR A 61 9.99 -8.12 -1.96
CA TYR A 61 10.86 -8.68 -2.98
C TYR A 61 10.77 -7.86 -4.25
N ARG A 62 11.92 -7.33 -4.69
CA ARG A 62 12.06 -6.55 -5.91
C ARG A 62 12.58 -7.43 -7.06
N LYS A 63 12.82 -6.82 -8.22
CA LYS A 63 13.33 -7.53 -9.38
C LYS A 63 14.55 -8.41 -9.01
N ARG A 64 14.65 -9.59 -9.63
CA ARG A 64 15.67 -10.61 -9.35
C ARG A 64 15.67 -11.09 -7.89
N SER A 65 14.49 -11.16 -7.27
CA SER A 65 14.31 -11.64 -5.89
C SER A 65 15.13 -10.90 -4.85
N LYS A 66 15.52 -9.65 -5.10
CA LYS A 66 16.24 -8.81 -4.13
C LYS A 66 15.32 -8.48 -2.98
N GLU A 67 15.66 -8.97 -1.78
CA GLU A 67 14.96 -8.62 -0.55
C GLU A 67 15.30 -7.19 -0.14
N VAL A 68 14.29 -6.40 0.20
CA VAL A 68 14.44 -5.03 0.68
C VAL A 68 13.60 -4.85 1.92
N LEU A 69 14.23 -4.40 3.03
CA LEU A 69 13.55 -4.02 4.25
C LEU A 69 13.06 -2.58 4.13
N MET A 70 11.78 -2.39 4.45
CA MET A 70 11.10 -1.10 4.46
C MET A 70 10.67 -0.78 5.90
N PRO A 71 10.92 0.43 6.42
CA PRO A 71 10.33 0.84 7.68
C PRO A 71 8.81 0.93 7.53
N ILE A 72 8.05 0.51 8.53
CA ILE A 72 6.60 0.71 8.56
C ILE A 72 6.30 1.93 9.43
N ASN A 73 5.48 2.87 8.91
CA ASN A 73 4.98 3.97 9.71
C ASN A 73 3.76 3.53 10.53
N HIS A 74 3.46 4.29 11.57
CA HIS A 74 2.39 3.97 12.53
C HIS A 74 1.02 3.81 11.84
N THR A 75 0.68 4.66 10.88
CA THR A 75 -0.60 4.61 10.17
C THR A 75 -0.74 3.31 9.36
N CYS A 76 0.28 2.97 8.56
CA CYS A 76 0.26 1.71 7.80
C CYS A 76 0.28 0.48 8.70
N GLU A 77 1.02 0.54 9.80
CA GLU A 77 1.02 -0.54 10.79
C GLU A 77 -0.39 -0.77 11.36
N SER A 78 -1.05 0.32 11.79
CA SER A 78 -2.39 0.27 12.34
C SER A 78 -3.39 -0.35 11.36
N VAL A 79 -3.45 0.13 10.11
CA VAL A 79 -4.43 -0.38 9.14
C VAL A 79 -4.14 -1.82 8.69
N VAL A 80 -2.86 -2.24 8.63
CA VAL A 80 -2.50 -3.62 8.31
C VAL A 80 -2.87 -4.54 9.47
N LYS A 81 -2.58 -4.17 10.71
CA LYS A 81 -3.00 -4.92 11.90
C LYS A 81 -4.51 -5.03 12.00
N ASP A 82 -5.23 -3.93 11.76
CA ASP A 82 -6.69 -3.91 11.80
C ASP A 82 -7.28 -4.91 10.79
N TYR A 83 -6.78 -4.93 9.56
CA TYR A 83 -7.17 -5.93 8.56
C TYR A 83 -6.87 -7.36 9.02
N ILE A 84 -5.66 -7.63 9.53
CA ILE A 84 -5.25 -8.97 9.96
C ILE A 84 -6.13 -9.49 11.09
N LEU A 85 -6.46 -8.63 12.06
CA LEU A 85 -7.16 -9.03 13.27
C LEU A 85 -8.69 -9.11 13.09
N ASN A 86 -9.26 -8.20 12.28
CA ASN A 86 -10.71 -7.97 12.30
C ASN A 86 -11.42 -8.37 10.99
N GLU A 87 -10.71 -8.60 9.87
CA GLU A 87 -11.37 -8.94 8.60
C GLU A 87 -10.72 -10.13 7.87
N ARG A 88 -9.41 -10.31 8.01
CA ARG A 88 -8.73 -11.42 7.34
C ARG A 88 -9.21 -12.76 7.90
N PRO A 89 -9.61 -13.75 7.05
CA PRO A 89 -9.96 -15.08 7.53
C PRO A 89 -8.85 -15.72 8.36
N GLN A 90 -9.24 -16.39 9.43
CA GLN A 90 -8.31 -17.12 10.29
C GLN A 90 -7.66 -18.28 9.51
N SER A 91 -6.43 -18.63 9.87
CA SER A 91 -5.62 -19.61 9.14
C SER A 91 -6.24 -21.00 9.05
N GLU A 92 -7.08 -21.38 10.02
CA GLU A 92 -7.81 -22.66 10.04
C GLU A 92 -8.84 -22.79 8.90
N PHE A 93 -9.34 -21.68 8.37
CA PHE A 93 -10.27 -21.63 7.23
C PHE A 93 -9.56 -21.49 5.88
N LEU A 94 -8.24 -21.57 5.85
CA LEU A 94 -7.43 -21.35 4.65
C LEU A 94 -6.72 -22.63 4.24
N GLN A 95 -6.55 -22.81 2.92
CA GLN A 95 -5.63 -23.81 2.38
C GLN A 95 -4.18 -23.47 2.79
N ASP A 96 -3.35 -24.49 3.00
CA ASP A 96 -1.98 -24.31 3.53
C ASP A 96 -1.15 -23.30 2.73
N GLU A 97 -1.29 -23.31 1.40
CA GLU A 97 -0.59 -22.38 0.51
C GLU A 97 -0.96 -20.91 0.71
N TYR A 98 -2.13 -20.62 1.33
CA TYR A 98 -2.60 -19.23 1.55
C TYR A 98 -2.56 -18.78 3.00
N LYS A 99 -2.18 -19.64 3.94
CA LYS A 99 -2.15 -19.34 5.38
C LYS A 99 -1.30 -18.10 5.72
N ASP A 100 -0.17 -17.94 5.03
CA ASP A 100 0.73 -16.80 5.23
C ASP A 100 0.44 -15.62 4.28
N THR A 101 -0.41 -15.80 3.26
CA THR A 101 -0.76 -14.72 2.32
C THR A 101 -1.42 -13.55 3.04
N LEU A 102 -0.89 -12.34 2.89
CA LEU A 102 -1.49 -11.16 3.53
C LEU A 102 -2.85 -10.82 2.91
N PHE A 103 -2.90 -10.51 1.62
CA PHE A 103 -4.14 -10.05 0.96
C PHE A 103 -4.88 -11.17 0.25
N LEU A 104 -6.04 -11.50 0.80
CA LEU A 104 -6.90 -12.58 0.32
C LEU A 104 -8.10 -12.04 -0.45
N SER A 105 -8.50 -12.78 -1.49
CA SER A 105 -9.78 -12.59 -2.16
C SER A 105 -10.93 -13.14 -1.29
N LEU A 106 -12.18 -12.89 -1.70
CA LEU A 106 -13.35 -13.49 -1.05
C LEU A 106 -13.42 -15.03 -1.20
N GLN A 107 -12.63 -15.61 -2.10
CA GLN A 107 -12.46 -17.06 -2.24
C GLN A 107 -11.29 -17.59 -1.40
N HIS A 108 -10.76 -16.78 -0.48
CA HIS A 108 -9.66 -17.13 0.41
C HIS A 108 -8.34 -17.50 -0.30
N LYS A 109 -8.14 -17.01 -1.52
CA LYS A 109 -6.91 -17.17 -2.31
C LYS A 109 -6.15 -15.85 -2.38
N ARG A 110 -4.85 -15.90 -2.67
CA ARG A 110 -4.06 -14.68 -2.95
C ARG A 110 -4.76 -13.84 -4.01
N MET A 111 -4.88 -12.54 -3.77
CA MET A 111 -5.58 -11.64 -4.68
C MET A 111 -4.95 -11.66 -6.08
N ASP A 112 -5.82 -11.71 -7.09
CA ASP A 112 -5.41 -11.60 -8.49
C ASP A 112 -4.97 -10.17 -8.83
N PRO A 113 -3.92 -9.98 -9.67
CA PRO A 113 -3.47 -8.67 -10.10
C PRO A 113 -4.56 -7.80 -10.73
N LYS A 114 -5.51 -8.41 -11.45
CA LYS A 114 -6.65 -7.69 -12.05
C LYS A 114 -7.59 -7.16 -10.97
N ALA A 115 -7.86 -7.94 -9.93
CA ALA A 115 -8.68 -7.51 -8.81
C ALA A 115 -8.07 -6.31 -8.06
N ILE A 116 -6.75 -6.34 -7.82
CA ILE A 116 -6.04 -5.21 -7.20
C ILE A 116 -6.10 -3.96 -8.09
N ARG A 117 -5.91 -4.10 -9.42
CA ARG A 117 -6.05 -2.96 -10.34
C ARG A 117 -7.46 -2.38 -10.34
N GLN A 118 -8.49 -3.22 -10.31
CA GLN A 118 -9.88 -2.78 -10.26
C GLN A 118 -10.20 -2.07 -8.94
N LEU A 119 -9.67 -2.56 -7.81
CA LEU A 119 -9.79 -1.92 -6.51
C LEU A 119 -9.20 -0.51 -6.55
N VAL A 120 -7.96 -0.35 -7.00
CA VAL A 120 -7.30 0.95 -7.12
C VAL A 120 -8.09 1.89 -8.02
N LYS A 121 -8.50 1.42 -9.21
CA LYS A 121 -9.34 2.22 -10.12
C LYS A 121 -10.66 2.66 -9.48
N LYS A 122 -11.32 1.77 -8.76
CA LYS A 122 -12.58 2.05 -8.08
C LYS A 122 -12.43 3.24 -7.12
N TYR A 123 -11.52 3.16 -6.17
CA TYR A 123 -11.41 4.19 -5.14
C TYR A 123 -10.77 5.49 -5.63
N THR A 124 -9.85 5.42 -6.58
CA THR A 124 -9.29 6.64 -7.20
C THR A 124 -10.32 7.35 -8.08
N SER A 125 -11.16 6.63 -8.82
CA SER A 125 -12.24 7.26 -9.61
C SER A 125 -13.27 7.96 -8.74
N ILE A 126 -13.60 7.40 -7.57
CA ILE A 126 -14.49 8.06 -6.60
C ILE A 126 -13.84 9.35 -6.10
N SER A 127 -12.59 9.29 -5.67
CA SER A 127 -11.85 10.45 -5.16
C SER A 127 -11.67 11.57 -6.19
N MET A 128 -11.65 11.22 -7.48
CA MET A 128 -11.49 12.16 -8.58
C MET A 128 -12.83 12.55 -9.23
N GLU A 129 -13.94 12.03 -8.72
CA GLU A 129 -15.28 12.23 -9.27
C GLU A 129 -15.38 11.92 -10.77
N THR A 130 -14.72 10.83 -11.19
CA THR A 130 -14.66 10.41 -12.59
C THR A 130 -15.30 9.04 -12.79
N SER A 131 -15.41 8.62 -14.06
CA SER A 131 -15.85 7.26 -14.38
C SER A 131 -14.89 6.20 -13.86
N ARG A 132 -15.39 4.98 -13.58
CA ARG A 132 -14.56 3.84 -13.11
C ARG A 132 -13.39 3.53 -14.06
N GLU A 133 -13.56 3.78 -15.36
CA GLU A 133 -12.53 3.56 -16.37
C GLU A 133 -11.39 4.57 -16.29
N SER A 134 -11.69 5.81 -15.85
CA SER A 134 -10.72 6.90 -15.71
C SER A 134 -9.91 6.85 -14.41
N GLY A 135 -10.25 5.96 -13.47
CA GLY A 135 -9.50 5.79 -12.23
C GLY A 135 -8.04 5.38 -12.47
N TYR A 136 -7.18 5.73 -11.54
CA TYR A 136 -5.75 5.46 -11.65
C TYR A 136 -5.43 3.97 -11.60
N SER A 137 -4.40 3.57 -12.36
CA SER A 137 -3.75 2.27 -12.17
C SER A 137 -2.79 2.32 -10.96
N PRO A 138 -2.39 1.16 -10.40
CA PRO A 138 -1.34 1.12 -9.38
C PRO A 138 -0.03 1.81 -9.82
N HIS A 139 0.31 1.73 -11.09
CA HIS A 139 1.49 2.42 -11.63
C HIS A 139 1.34 3.96 -11.57
N LYS A 140 0.16 4.47 -11.95
CA LYS A 140 -0.12 5.93 -11.87
C LYS A 140 -0.19 6.40 -10.41
N LEU A 141 -0.75 5.57 -9.52
CA LEU A 141 -0.78 5.87 -8.08
C LEU A 141 0.63 5.94 -7.48
N ARG A 142 1.54 5.04 -7.89
CA ARG A 142 2.96 5.09 -7.54
C ARG A 142 3.65 6.37 -8.04
N ALA A 143 3.35 6.80 -9.28
CA ALA A 143 3.88 8.05 -9.82
C ALA A 143 3.37 9.26 -9.02
N THR A 144 2.10 9.24 -8.61
CA THR A 144 1.52 10.28 -7.75
C THR A 144 2.20 10.30 -6.38
N ALA A 145 2.42 9.14 -5.74
CA ALA A 145 3.15 9.06 -4.48
C ALA A 145 4.57 9.65 -4.60
N ALA A 146 5.29 9.32 -5.67
CA ALA A 146 6.60 9.93 -5.95
C ALA A 146 6.55 11.45 -6.05
N THR A 147 5.58 11.97 -6.81
CA THR A 147 5.39 13.42 -6.99
C THR A 147 5.05 14.11 -5.67
N SER A 148 4.16 13.52 -4.87
CA SER A 148 3.77 14.07 -3.56
C SER A 148 4.97 14.14 -2.61
N LEU A 149 5.81 13.10 -2.56
CA LEU A 149 7.03 13.11 -1.73
C LEU A 149 8.00 14.22 -2.15
N ILE A 150 8.21 14.41 -3.46
CA ILE A 150 9.05 15.51 -3.97
C ILE A 150 8.45 16.86 -3.61
N GLN A 151 7.14 17.05 -3.75
CA GLN A 151 6.46 18.29 -3.37
C GLN A 151 6.51 18.56 -1.86
N SER A 152 6.59 17.51 -1.04
CA SER A 152 6.83 17.62 0.42
C SER A 152 8.28 17.95 0.80
N GLY A 153 9.16 18.19 -0.18
CA GLY A 153 10.53 18.65 0.04
C GLY A 153 11.60 17.56 0.06
N PHE A 154 11.23 16.29 -0.18
CA PHE A 154 12.24 15.22 -0.30
C PHE A 154 12.98 15.31 -1.63
N SER A 155 14.28 15.00 -1.61
CA SER A 155 15.06 15.04 -2.84
C SER A 155 14.60 13.96 -3.83
N ILE A 156 14.71 14.26 -5.12
CA ILE A 156 14.38 13.28 -6.18
C ILE A 156 15.20 11.99 -6.04
N TYR A 157 16.42 12.09 -5.53
CA TYR A 157 17.31 10.95 -5.31
C TYR A 157 16.83 10.06 -4.16
N ASP A 158 16.32 10.66 -3.08
CA ASP A 158 15.77 9.93 -1.94
C ASP A 158 14.48 9.19 -2.34
N VAL A 159 13.61 9.85 -3.08
CA VAL A 159 12.39 9.26 -3.61
C VAL A 159 12.70 8.15 -4.62
N GLN A 160 13.69 8.34 -5.50
CA GLN A 160 14.15 7.28 -6.40
C GLN A 160 14.71 6.08 -5.65
N ASN A 161 15.49 6.31 -4.58
CA ASN A 161 16.01 5.25 -3.72
C ASN A 161 14.88 4.48 -3.01
N LEU A 162 13.90 5.20 -2.45
CA LEU A 162 12.73 4.58 -1.80
C LEU A 162 11.98 3.68 -2.79
N LEU A 163 11.76 4.18 -4.01
CA LEU A 163 11.00 3.50 -5.04
C LEU A 163 11.83 2.47 -5.83
N ASP A 164 13.17 2.47 -5.76
CA ASP A 164 14.07 1.62 -6.56
C ASP A 164 13.79 1.73 -8.07
N HIS A 165 13.92 2.95 -8.58
CA HIS A 165 13.87 3.17 -10.02
C HIS A 165 15.19 2.74 -10.66
N ASP A 166 15.14 1.82 -11.64
CA ASP A 166 16.28 1.12 -12.28
C ASP A 166 17.31 2.02 -13.02
N ASN A 167 17.14 3.33 -13.02
CA ASN A 167 18.02 4.27 -13.72
C ASN A 167 18.73 5.21 -12.76
N VAL A 168 19.80 4.75 -12.10
CA VAL A 168 20.77 5.67 -11.51
C VAL A 168 22.19 5.11 -11.59
N THR A 169 23.00 5.73 -12.41
CA THR A 169 24.43 5.49 -12.61
C THR A 169 25.31 6.03 -11.47
N THR A 170 24.77 6.34 -10.28
CA THR A 170 25.51 7.03 -9.19
C THR A 170 25.32 6.38 -7.82
N THR A 171 25.40 5.06 -7.74
CA THR A 171 25.09 4.29 -6.51
C THR A 171 26.21 4.31 -5.46
N GLN A 172 27.35 4.95 -5.67
CA GLN A 172 28.50 4.81 -4.77
C GLN A 172 28.68 5.88 -3.71
N LEU A 173 28.01 7.03 -3.77
CA LEU A 173 28.23 8.15 -2.85
C LEU A 173 27.29 8.20 -1.62
N TYR A 174 26.25 7.36 -1.52
CA TYR A 174 25.21 7.49 -0.51
C TYR A 174 25.04 6.30 0.45
N ALA A 175 26.02 5.42 0.57
CA ALA A 175 25.91 4.21 1.41
C ALA A 175 25.74 4.49 2.92
N ALA A 176 26.18 5.64 3.42
CA ALA A 176 26.15 5.98 4.84
C ALA A 176 24.82 6.61 5.33
N HIS A 177 24.05 7.28 4.44
CA HIS A 177 22.80 7.94 4.80
C HIS A 177 21.54 7.07 4.65
N LYS A 178 21.66 5.86 4.12
CA LYS A 178 20.54 5.07 3.58
C LYS A 178 19.49 4.59 4.59
N LYS A 179 19.81 4.39 5.85
CA LYS A 179 18.88 3.75 6.81
C LYS A 179 17.89 4.73 7.43
N ASN A 180 18.33 5.94 7.69
CA ASN A 180 17.50 6.96 8.34
C ASN A 180 16.59 7.69 7.35
N VAL A 181 17.07 8.03 6.15
CA VAL A 181 16.30 8.77 5.12
C VAL A 181 15.00 8.04 4.72
N LYS A 182 15.03 6.72 4.53
CA LYS A 182 13.80 5.96 4.22
C LYS A 182 12.76 6.04 5.34
N ARG A 183 13.21 5.98 6.59
CA ARG A 183 12.35 6.08 7.76
C ARG A 183 11.76 7.48 7.90
N ASP A 184 12.57 8.51 7.70
CA ASP A 184 12.13 9.91 7.78
C ASP A 184 11.12 10.24 6.68
N ILE A 185 11.34 9.79 5.43
CA ILE A 185 10.39 9.93 4.33
C ILE A 185 9.05 9.29 4.68
N VAL A 186 9.06 8.06 5.17
CA VAL A 186 7.84 7.31 5.44
C VAL A 186 7.08 7.87 6.65
N ASN A 187 7.80 8.29 7.70
CA ASN A 187 7.19 8.82 8.93
C ASN A 187 6.64 10.24 8.76
N ASN A 188 7.26 11.06 7.89
CA ASN A 188 6.77 12.40 7.58
C ASN A 188 5.68 12.42 6.50
N PHE A 189 5.35 11.26 5.93
CA PHE A 189 4.21 11.14 5.03
C PHE A 189 2.96 10.96 5.88
N GLU A 190 2.47 12.06 6.45
CA GLU A 190 1.17 12.09 7.11
C GLU A 190 0.09 12.21 6.04
N TRP A 191 -0.90 11.33 6.12
CA TRP A 191 -2.17 11.54 5.47
C TRP A 191 -2.78 12.76 6.15
N ILE A 192 -3.00 13.83 5.41
CA ILE A 192 -3.75 14.98 5.93
C ILE A 192 -5.17 14.48 6.14
N ASP A 193 -5.50 14.05 7.36
CA ASP A 193 -6.87 14.05 7.86
C ASP A 193 -7.22 15.53 8.03
N GLU A 194 -7.96 16.11 7.07
CA GLU A 194 -8.42 17.50 7.14
C GLU A 194 -9.41 17.74 8.29
N ASP A 195 -9.69 16.73 9.12
CA ASP A 195 -10.68 16.77 10.21
C ASP A 195 -10.09 17.04 11.61
N LYS A 196 -8.92 17.70 11.71
CA LYS A 196 -8.41 18.15 13.02
C LYS A 196 -8.19 19.66 13.07
N ASN A 197 -9.23 20.43 12.74
CA ASN A 197 -9.39 21.80 13.17
C ASN A 197 -10.87 22.08 13.46
N ASP A 198 -11.25 21.79 14.68
CA ASP A 198 -12.28 22.51 15.44
C ASP A 198 -12.01 22.34 16.93
#